data_a9f69580b63c3ad461241975fbb72a98
#
_entry.id   a9f69580b63c3ad461241975fbb72a98
#
_cell.length_a   1.000
_cell.length_b   1.000
_cell.length_c   1.000
_cell.angle_alpha   90.00
_cell.angle_beta   90.00
_cell.angle_gamma   90.00
#
_symmetry.space_group_name_H-M   'P 1'
#
loop_
_entity.id
_entity.type
_entity.pdbx_description
1 polymer ?
#
loop_
_entity_poly.entity_id
_entity_poly.type
_entity_poly.pdbx_seq_one_letter_code
_entity_poly.pdbx_strand_id
1 'polypeptide(L)' 'MRFQIVLEPSDEGGYTVYVPSLPGCISEGDTIDEAMQNIQEAIELYLEPVEDDSIVDEHSLVRELVL' A
#
# COMPACT_ATOMS: atom_id res chain seq x y z
N MET A 1 12.96 1.45 -2.35
CA MET A 1 11.99 2.05 -3.18
C MET A 1 11.23 3.12 -2.46
N ARG A 2 10.80 4.18 -3.14
CA ARG A 2 10.22 5.25 -2.46
C ARG A 2 8.85 5.47 -2.96
N PHE A 3 7.86 5.65 -2.14
CA PHE A 3 6.49 5.93 -2.51
C PHE A 3 6.09 7.28 -1.98
N GLN A 4 5.36 8.02 -2.78
CA GLN A 4 4.81 9.25 -2.34
C GLN A 4 3.51 8.95 -1.62
N ILE A 5 3.35 9.45 -0.43
CA ILE A 5 2.18 9.16 0.38
C ILE A 5 1.38 10.45 0.54
N VAL A 6 0.09 10.37 0.33
CA VAL A 6 -0.78 11.51 0.48
C VAL A 6 -1.67 11.30 1.69
N LEU A 7 -1.70 12.27 2.58
CA LEU A 7 -2.56 12.22 3.75
C LEU A 7 -3.58 13.33 3.65
N GLU A 8 -4.82 13.01 3.86
CA GLU A 8 -5.90 13.98 3.80
C GLU A 8 -6.69 13.94 5.09
N PRO A 9 -6.89 15.08 5.75
CA PRO A 9 -7.67 15.07 6.96
C PRO A 9 -9.13 14.72 6.64
N SER A 10 -9.70 13.97 7.54
CA SER A 10 -11.06 13.52 7.36
C SER A 10 -12.00 14.40 8.15
N ASP A 11 -13.20 14.60 7.66
CA ASP A 11 -14.18 15.41 8.38
C ASP A 11 -14.49 14.85 9.73
N GLU A 12 -14.38 13.57 9.88
CA GLU A 12 -14.71 12.96 11.16
C GLU A 12 -13.53 12.83 12.06
N GLY A 13 -12.45 13.45 11.74
CA GLY A 13 -11.23 13.29 12.51
C GLY A 13 -10.39 12.24 11.88
N GLY A 14 -9.13 12.25 12.17
CA GLY A 14 -8.23 11.29 11.58
C GLY A 14 -7.83 11.66 10.17
N TYR A 15 -7.20 10.73 9.50
CA TYR A 15 -6.64 10.96 8.18
C TYR A 15 -6.90 9.78 7.26
N THR A 16 -7.18 10.09 6.02
CA THR A 16 -7.16 9.09 4.98
C THR A 16 -5.81 9.18 4.31
N VAL A 17 -5.21 8.06 4.00
CA VAL A 17 -3.88 8.04 3.45
C VAL A 17 -3.87 7.10 2.26
N TYR A 18 -3.18 7.50 1.20
CA TYR A 18 -3.13 6.64 0.04
C TYR A 18 -1.84 6.86 -0.74
N VAL A 19 -1.56 5.95 -1.65
CA VAL A 19 -0.37 5.99 -2.46
C VAL A 19 -0.80 6.19 -3.90
N PRO A 20 -0.58 7.36 -4.47
CA PRO A 20 -1.06 7.60 -5.83
C PRO A 20 -0.53 6.63 -6.86
N SER A 21 0.68 6.13 -6.68
CA SER A 21 1.23 5.22 -7.67
C SER A 21 0.73 3.80 -7.53
N LEU A 22 -0.03 3.50 -6.48
CA LEU A 22 -0.57 2.16 -6.29
C LEU A 22 -2.08 2.25 -6.19
N PRO A 23 -2.78 2.13 -7.30
CA PRO A 23 -4.22 2.32 -7.30
C PRO A 23 -4.91 1.38 -6.32
N GLY A 24 -5.78 1.91 -5.53
CA GLY A 24 -6.49 1.12 -4.54
C GLY A 24 -5.76 0.92 -3.23
N CYS A 25 -4.54 1.39 -3.12
CA CYS A 25 -3.78 1.24 -1.89
C CYS A 25 -4.12 2.42 -0.98
N ILE A 26 -5.12 2.24 -0.15
CA ILE A 26 -5.65 3.29 0.70
C ILE A 26 -5.79 2.76 2.10
N SER A 27 -5.56 3.62 3.07
CA SER A 27 -5.76 3.25 4.46
C SER A 27 -6.19 4.48 5.24
N GLU A 28 -6.25 4.38 6.53
CA GLU A 28 -6.64 5.50 7.35
C GLU A 28 -6.10 5.33 8.75
N GLY A 29 -6.12 6.37 9.53
CA GLY A 29 -5.68 6.32 10.90
C GLY A 29 -6.15 7.55 11.63
N ASP A 30 -6.18 7.49 12.94
CA ASP A 30 -6.61 8.63 13.74
C ASP A 30 -5.56 9.70 13.81
N THR A 31 -4.32 9.37 13.67
CA THR A 31 -3.23 10.31 13.69
C THR A 31 -2.38 10.09 12.45
N ILE A 32 -1.51 11.05 12.18
CA ILE A 32 -0.61 10.89 11.05
C ILE A 32 0.28 9.67 11.23
N ASP A 33 0.79 9.47 12.43
CA ASP A 33 1.64 8.31 12.68
C ASP A 33 0.90 7.02 12.44
N GLU A 34 -0.33 6.95 12.90
CA GLU A 34 -1.11 5.76 12.74
C GLU A 34 -1.44 5.53 11.27
N ALA A 35 -1.81 6.60 10.56
CA ALA A 35 -2.12 6.48 9.16
C ALA A 35 -0.89 6.03 8.37
N MET A 36 0.28 6.56 8.72
CA MET A 36 1.52 6.15 8.03
C MET A 36 1.84 4.70 8.30
N GLN A 37 1.64 4.23 9.52
CA GLN A 37 1.89 2.86 9.83
C GLN A 37 0.94 1.97 9.07
N ASN A 38 -0.33 2.37 9.00
CA ASN A 38 -1.33 1.57 8.33
C ASN A 38 -1.09 1.51 6.82
N ILE A 39 -0.67 2.63 6.22
CA ILE A 39 -0.43 2.61 4.79
C ILE A 39 0.82 1.79 4.47
N GLN A 40 1.78 1.78 5.38
CA GLN A 40 2.95 0.97 5.16
C GLN A 40 2.57 -0.50 5.11
N GLU A 41 1.70 -0.93 5.99
CA GLU A 41 1.24 -2.30 5.97
C GLU A 41 0.44 -2.58 4.70
N ALA A 42 -0.36 -1.61 4.28
CA ALA A 42 -1.14 -1.77 3.08
C ALA A 42 -0.24 -1.90 1.85
N ILE A 43 0.85 -1.15 1.80
CA ILE A 43 1.79 -1.27 0.71
C ILE A 43 2.43 -2.65 0.71
N GLU A 44 2.80 -3.12 1.87
CA GLU A 44 3.43 -4.43 1.94
C GLU A 44 2.50 -5.52 1.46
N LEU A 45 1.24 -5.42 1.83
CA LEU A 45 0.28 -6.40 1.36
C LEU A 45 -0.01 -6.23 -0.13
N TYR A 46 -0.03 -4.99 -0.59
CA TYR A 46 -0.31 -4.71 -1.98
C TYR A 46 0.77 -5.33 -2.88
N LEU A 47 2.01 -5.25 -2.43
CA LEU A 47 3.11 -5.76 -3.22
C LEU A 47 3.45 -7.21 -2.93
N GLU A 48 2.80 -7.79 -1.97
CA GLU A 48 3.14 -9.13 -1.58
C GLU A 48 2.75 -10.10 -2.66
N PRO A 49 3.61 -10.96 -3.09
CA PRO A 49 3.27 -11.91 -4.13
C PRO A 49 2.33 -12.94 -3.59
N VAL A 50 1.47 -13.37 -4.42
CA VAL A 50 0.56 -14.36 -4.01
C VAL A 50 1.21 -15.63 -4.14
N GLU A 51 1.58 -16.21 -3.20
CA GLU A 51 2.27 -17.33 -3.34
C GLU A 51 1.58 -18.36 -3.88
N ASP A 52 0.68 -18.54 -3.85
CA ASP A 52 0.09 -19.60 -4.32
C ASP A 52 -0.08 -19.49 -5.61
N ASP A 53 -0.12 -19.17 -5.97
CA ASP A 53 -0.29 -19.11 -7.10
C ASP A 53 0.44 -19.18 -7.85
N SER A 54 0.81 -19.10 -7.54
CA SER A 54 1.42 -19.15 -8.15
C SER A 54 1.46 -19.53 -9.04
N ILE A 55 1.24 -19.51 -9.31
CA ILE A 55 1.19 -19.80 -10.13
C ILE A 55 1.41 -19.66 -11.07
N VAL A 56 1.53 -19.34 -11.04
CA VAL A 56 1.63 -19.08 -11.77
C VAL A 56 2.22 -19.22 -12.76
N ASP A 57 2.29 -18.81 -13.08
CA ASP A 57 2.69 -18.95 -14.16
C ASP A 57 3.89 -18.47 -14.37
N GLU A 58 4.56 -18.98 -14.92
CA GLU A 58 5.74 -18.61 -15.04
C GLU A 58 5.83 -17.41 -15.70
N HIS A 59 5.04 -17.08 -16.38
CA HIS A 59 5.29 -15.93 -17.01
C HIS A 59 4.90 -14.83 -16.29
N SER A 60 4.40 -14.99 -15.34
CA SER A 60 4.03 -13.91 -14.73
C SER A 60 5.05 -13.29 -14.15
N LEU A 61 5.79 -13.29 -14.09
CA LEU A 61 6.71 -12.82 -13.51
C LEU A 61 6.95 -11.72 -13.15
N VAL A 62 7.09 -11.12 -12.76
CA VAL A 62 7.18 -10.14 -12.40
C VAL A 62 7.99 -9.65 -11.76
N ARG A 63 8.51 -9.41 -11.25
CA ARG A 63 9.16 -8.99 -10.73
C ARG A 63 9.66 -8.31 -10.17
N GLU A 64 10.10 -7.76 -9.82
CA GLU A 64 10.79 -7.30 -9.28
C GLU A 64 10.63 -6.32 -8.68
N LEU A 65 10.40 -5.93 -7.91
CA LEU A 65 10.14 -5.08 -7.29
C LEU A 65 11.03 -4.87 -6.37
N VAL A 66 11.86 -4.50 -6.29
CA VAL A 66 12.72 -4.23 -5.52
C VAL A 66 12.37 -3.24 -4.71
N LEU A 67 12.11 -3.16 -3.63
CA LEU A 67 11.77 -2.10 -2.80
C LEU A 67 12.90 -1.49 -2.12
#